data_73aa22dda81f7872e3581c21d5bf5167
#
_entry.id   73aa22dda81f7872e3581c21d5bf5167
#
_cell.length_a   1.000
_cell.length_b   1.000
_cell.length_c   1.000
_cell.angle_alpha   90.00
_cell.angle_beta   90.00
_cell.angle_gamma   90.00
#
_symmetry.space_group_name_H-M   'P 1'
#
loop_
_entity.id
_entity.type
_entity.pdbx_description
1 polymer ?
#
loop_
_entity_poly.entity_id
_entity_poly.type
_entity_poly.pdbx_seq_one_letter_code
_entity_poly.pdbx_strand_id
1 'polypeptide(L)'
;VRELLGENMYMLSCAGSTNAEILWASDLFDAARVGDDIFDWEEYLKNCIDKVMMFYPLHNIQLYNDPDNVILREEFNTLEQAKSRAAFVSLLGLPMTFGDVFSALPEERVNIIKRSLPILDIHPMDLCNAAFDRRNLDINLRIDKEYESWQVSGIFHMTDQKGARTVSLLEDLHLDAGEYLVYDFYRDTFLGIISDFVTLDFLPYECRILSLRRCRGVPQIVSTSRHITQGAAELENVSYDKDTMQIAANLVQGDRYTVSVFVPEGYQMSFVCGFEDKQTDGRLVRLSVTPQETARYGFSIGFEKNPD
;
A
#
# COMPACT_ATOMS: atom_id res chain seq x y z
N VAL A 1 2.12 -22.45 29.27
CA VAL A 1 1.00 -22.23 28.36
C VAL A 1 1.27 -22.92 27.02
N ARG A 2 2.43 -22.67 26.37
CA ARG A 2 2.83 -23.30 25.10
C ARG A 2 2.76 -24.81 25.15
N GLU A 3 3.28 -25.44 26.22
CA GLU A 3 3.23 -26.90 26.42
C GLU A 3 1.80 -27.46 26.44
N LEU A 4 0.82 -26.69 26.91
CA LEU A 4 -0.59 -27.11 26.96
C LEU A 4 -1.33 -26.87 25.65
N LEU A 5 -1.00 -25.79 24.92
CA LEU A 5 -1.66 -25.40 23.67
C LEU A 5 -1.05 -26.05 22.44
N GLY A 6 0.20 -26.49 22.54
CA GLY A 6 0.96 -27.06 21.42
C GLY A 6 1.54 -26.01 20.48
N GLU A 7 2.41 -26.46 19.57
CA GLU A 7 3.16 -25.60 18.66
C GLU A 7 2.31 -24.93 17.56
N ASN A 8 1.13 -25.48 17.26
CA ASN A 8 0.26 -24.97 16.18
C ASN A 8 -0.70 -23.87 16.63
N MET A 9 -0.66 -23.47 17.91
CA MET A 9 -1.52 -22.40 18.42
C MET A 9 -0.77 -21.06 18.32
N TYR A 10 -1.33 -20.11 17.55
CA TYR A 10 -0.83 -18.74 17.51
C TYR A 10 -1.03 -18.07 18.87
N MET A 11 0.03 -17.51 19.42
CA MET A 11 0.03 -16.86 20.73
C MET A 11 0.58 -15.44 20.61
N LEU A 12 -0.23 -14.49 21.07
CA LEU A 12 0.15 -13.08 21.17
C LEU A 12 0.35 -12.70 22.63
N SER A 13 1.51 -12.11 22.95
CA SER A 13 1.75 -11.47 24.24
C SER A 13 1.25 -10.04 24.20
N CYS A 14 0.38 -9.69 25.14
CA CYS A 14 -0.14 -8.35 25.30
C CYS A 14 0.32 -7.75 26.65
N ALA A 15 1.59 -7.89 26.98
CA ALA A 15 2.14 -7.45 28.26
C ALA A 15 2.46 -5.95 28.32
N GLY A 16 2.25 -5.23 27.21
CA GLY A 16 2.28 -3.76 27.16
C GLY A 16 3.68 -3.15 27.22
N SER A 17 3.80 -2.07 27.95
CA SER A 17 4.83 -1.04 27.87
C SER A 17 6.27 -1.43 28.16
N THR A 18 6.56 -2.61 28.68
CA THR A 18 7.92 -2.93 29.15
C THR A 18 8.86 -3.39 28.05
N ASN A 19 8.35 -3.77 26.88
CA ASN A 19 9.11 -4.27 25.73
C ASN A 19 10.05 -5.46 26.05
N ALA A 20 10.11 -5.89 27.30
CA ALA A 20 10.99 -6.96 27.75
C ALA A 20 10.56 -8.30 27.12
N GLU A 21 9.27 -8.49 26.92
CA GLU A 21 8.69 -9.70 26.33
C GLU A 21 9.19 -9.95 24.92
N ILE A 22 9.38 -8.92 24.11
CA ILE A 22 9.91 -9.04 22.74
C ILE A 22 11.30 -9.68 22.76
N LEU A 23 12.11 -9.33 23.75
CA LEU A 23 13.49 -9.83 23.84
C LEU A 23 13.59 -11.19 24.55
N TRP A 24 12.67 -11.50 25.44
CA TRP A 24 12.79 -12.63 26.37
C TRP A 24 11.83 -13.79 26.06
N ALA A 25 10.73 -13.51 25.40
CA ALA A 25 9.63 -14.44 25.25
C ALA A 25 9.42 -14.93 23.81
N SER A 26 10.41 -14.72 22.94
CA SER A 26 10.34 -15.17 21.54
C SER A 26 10.18 -16.69 21.42
N ASP A 27 10.63 -17.47 22.40
CA ASP A 27 10.44 -18.92 22.43
C ASP A 27 9.01 -19.32 22.85
N LEU A 28 8.24 -18.38 23.39
CA LEU A 28 6.91 -18.65 23.96
C LEU A 28 5.76 -18.11 23.12
N PHE A 29 5.97 -17.02 22.41
CA PHE A 29 4.94 -16.31 21.67
C PHE A 29 5.32 -16.13 20.19
N ASP A 30 4.31 -16.05 19.34
CA ASP A 30 4.48 -15.80 17.91
C ASP A 30 4.45 -14.30 17.60
N ALA A 31 3.75 -13.52 18.44
CA ALA A 31 3.68 -12.07 18.33
C ALA A 31 3.70 -11.40 19.71
N ALA A 32 4.10 -10.14 19.74
CA ALA A 32 4.04 -9.32 20.94
C ALA A 32 3.59 -7.90 20.65
N ARG A 33 2.73 -7.34 21.51
CA ARG A 33 2.36 -5.93 21.52
C ARG A 33 3.61 -5.08 21.77
N VAL A 34 3.90 -4.13 20.89
CA VAL A 34 5.11 -3.30 21.00
C VAL A 34 4.93 -2.04 21.83
N GLY A 35 3.71 -1.57 22.04
CA GLY A 35 3.38 -0.37 22.82
C GLY A 35 2.16 -0.54 23.70
N ASP A 36 1.78 0.54 24.40
CA ASP A 36 0.54 0.63 25.15
C ASP A 36 -0.66 0.80 24.22
N ASP A 37 -1.88 0.78 24.79
CA ASP A 37 -3.11 0.97 24.06
C ASP A 37 -3.13 2.30 23.30
N ILE A 38 -3.81 2.29 22.15
CA ILE A 38 -3.88 3.41 21.21
C ILE A 38 -5.34 3.78 20.98
N PHE A 39 -5.69 5.04 21.26
CA PHE A 39 -6.96 5.63 20.89
C PHE A 39 -6.75 6.89 20.05
N ASP A 40 -6.19 7.94 20.61
CA ASP A 40 -5.97 9.21 19.94
C ASP A 40 -4.69 9.23 19.06
N TRP A 41 -4.42 10.39 18.46
CA TRP A 41 -3.29 10.54 17.54
C TRP A 41 -1.93 10.58 18.25
N GLU A 42 -1.85 11.19 19.43
CA GLU A 42 -0.61 11.26 20.22
C GLU A 42 -0.21 9.89 20.76
N GLU A 43 -1.17 9.11 21.20
CA GLU A 43 -0.97 7.72 21.59
C GLU A 43 -0.51 6.88 20.39
N TYR A 44 -1.12 7.08 19.22
CA TYR A 44 -0.68 6.42 17.98
C TYR A 44 0.78 6.76 17.62
N LEU A 45 1.18 8.02 17.69
CA LEU A 45 2.56 8.40 17.41
C LEU A 45 3.53 7.74 18.40
N LYS A 46 3.20 7.77 19.70
CA LYS A 46 4.06 7.26 20.77
C LYS A 46 4.06 5.73 20.86
N ASN A 47 2.88 5.11 20.86
CA ASN A 47 2.73 3.68 21.18
C ASN A 47 2.73 2.79 19.94
N CYS A 48 2.40 3.31 18.76
CA CYS A 48 2.51 2.59 17.50
C CYS A 48 3.79 2.99 16.77
N ILE A 49 3.86 4.21 16.20
CA ILE A 49 4.95 4.58 15.31
C ILE A 49 6.32 4.48 15.99
N ASP A 50 6.52 5.15 17.12
CA ASP A 50 7.82 5.14 17.82
C ASP A 50 8.24 3.72 18.22
N LYS A 51 7.29 2.90 18.69
CA LYS A 51 7.56 1.55 19.14
C LYS A 51 7.78 0.57 17.99
N VAL A 52 6.95 0.64 16.97
CA VAL A 52 7.14 -0.17 15.75
C VAL A 52 8.51 0.14 15.15
N MET A 53 8.86 1.41 14.96
CA MET A 53 10.14 1.79 14.37
C MET A 53 11.33 1.28 15.19
N MET A 54 11.22 1.30 16.54
CA MET A 54 12.25 0.77 17.44
C MET A 54 12.43 -0.74 17.30
N PHE A 55 11.34 -1.51 17.18
CA PHE A 55 11.37 -2.97 17.18
C PHE A 55 11.25 -3.59 15.79
N TYR A 56 11.05 -2.80 14.74
CA TYR A 56 10.90 -3.31 13.39
C TYR A 56 12.07 -4.21 12.92
N PRO A 57 13.34 -3.95 13.29
CA PRO A 57 14.44 -4.86 12.95
C PRO A 57 14.28 -6.30 13.45
N LEU A 58 13.39 -6.53 14.43
CA LEU A 58 13.07 -7.86 14.97
C LEU A 58 11.76 -8.42 14.40
N HIS A 59 10.99 -7.61 13.66
CA HIS A 59 9.72 -8.01 13.07
C HIS A 59 9.91 -9.16 12.07
N ASN A 60 9.08 -10.20 12.20
CA ASN A 60 9.13 -11.41 11.37
C ASN A 60 10.51 -12.15 11.38
N ILE A 61 11.40 -11.79 12.30
CA ILE A 61 12.66 -12.50 12.54
C ILE A 61 12.59 -13.22 13.89
N GLN A 62 12.20 -12.52 14.93
CA GLN A 62 12.09 -13.04 16.28
C GLN A 62 10.63 -13.22 16.70
N LEU A 63 9.79 -12.20 16.47
CA LEU A 63 8.37 -12.16 16.74
C LEU A 63 7.67 -11.27 15.69
N TYR A 64 6.36 -11.46 15.51
CA TYR A 64 5.56 -10.46 14.83
C TYR A 64 5.29 -9.29 15.79
N ASN A 65 5.64 -8.08 15.39
CA ASN A 65 5.33 -6.86 16.14
C ASN A 65 3.86 -6.53 15.99
N ASP A 66 3.09 -6.56 17.10
CA ASP A 66 1.71 -6.10 17.12
C ASP A 66 1.66 -4.60 17.42
N PRO A 67 1.25 -3.76 16.47
CA PRO A 67 1.22 -2.30 16.63
C PRO A 67 -0.01 -1.80 17.40
N ASP A 68 -0.83 -2.70 17.96
CA ASP A 68 -2.19 -2.47 18.42
C ASP A 68 -3.21 -2.31 17.28
N ASN A 69 -4.43 -2.03 17.62
CA ASN A 69 -5.51 -1.99 16.68
C ASN A 69 -5.52 -0.72 15.81
N VAL A 70 -5.92 -0.88 14.56
CA VAL A 70 -6.22 0.24 13.67
C VAL A 70 -7.61 0.75 13.98
N ILE A 71 -7.70 1.97 14.51
CA ILE A 71 -8.95 2.64 14.83
C ILE A 71 -9.31 3.57 13.67
N LEU A 72 -10.49 3.38 13.08
CA LEU A 72 -10.93 4.16 11.92
C LEU A 72 -12.11 5.08 12.22
N ARG A 73 -12.81 4.91 13.36
CA ARG A 73 -14.00 5.71 13.69
C ARG A 73 -13.69 7.19 13.89
N GLU A 74 -14.65 8.04 13.56
CA GLU A 74 -14.52 9.51 13.54
C GLU A 74 -14.26 10.12 14.91
N GLU A 75 -14.64 9.43 15.98
CA GLU A 75 -14.41 9.88 17.36
C GLU A 75 -12.94 10.16 17.66
N PHE A 76 -12.03 9.38 17.06
CA PHE A 76 -10.59 9.45 17.33
C PHE A 76 -9.76 9.92 16.12
N ASN A 77 -10.34 9.96 14.93
CA ASN A 77 -9.55 10.18 13.71
C ASN A 77 -10.29 11.01 12.67
N THR A 78 -9.61 11.99 12.10
CA THR A 78 -9.97 12.51 10.78
C THR A 78 -9.84 11.39 9.72
N LEU A 79 -10.37 11.60 8.53
CA LEU A 79 -10.24 10.62 7.44
C LEU A 79 -8.77 10.40 7.05
N GLU A 80 -7.97 11.48 7.03
CA GLU A 80 -6.55 11.38 6.67
C GLU A 80 -5.73 10.66 7.76
N GLN A 81 -6.04 10.86 9.03
CA GLN A 81 -5.45 10.08 10.11
C GLN A 81 -5.80 8.59 10.01
N ALA A 82 -7.05 8.26 9.70
CA ALA A 82 -7.49 6.87 9.49
C ALA A 82 -6.74 6.20 8.32
N LYS A 83 -6.59 6.90 7.17
CA LYS A 83 -5.79 6.42 6.03
C LYS A 83 -4.32 6.21 6.43
N SER A 84 -3.72 7.18 7.13
CA SER A 84 -2.33 7.09 7.57
C SER A 84 -2.09 5.91 8.52
N ARG A 85 -2.99 5.67 9.49
CA ARG A 85 -2.90 4.51 10.39
C ARG A 85 -2.91 3.18 9.63
N ALA A 86 -3.89 3.00 8.76
CA ALA A 86 -4.05 1.76 8.00
C ALA A 86 -2.90 1.55 7.00
N ALA A 87 -2.47 2.63 6.33
CA ALA A 87 -1.35 2.57 5.39
C ALA A 87 -0.03 2.20 6.08
N PHE A 88 0.27 2.79 7.24
CA PHE A 88 1.46 2.48 8.02
C PHE A 88 1.56 0.98 8.35
N VAL A 89 0.49 0.43 8.92
CA VAL A 89 0.45 -0.99 9.30
C VAL A 89 0.55 -1.90 8.07
N SER A 90 -0.17 -1.58 6.99
CA SER A 90 -0.20 -2.39 5.78
C SER A 90 1.11 -2.36 5.01
N LEU A 91 1.76 -1.19 4.87
CA LEU A 91 3.03 -1.06 4.14
C LEU A 91 4.22 -1.66 4.90
N LEU A 92 4.11 -1.83 6.20
CA LEU A 92 5.14 -2.49 7.02
C LEU A 92 4.90 -4.00 7.18
N GLY A 93 3.83 -4.56 6.60
CA GLY A 93 3.51 -5.98 6.73
C GLY A 93 3.17 -6.40 8.16
N LEU A 94 2.71 -5.47 9.00
CA LEU A 94 2.40 -5.73 10.41
C LEU A 94 1.04 -6.43 10.57
N PRO A 95 0.83 -7.23 11.61
CA PRO A 95 -0.48 -7.73 11.96
C PRO A 95 -1.48 -6.58 12.09
N MET A 96 -2.64 -6.71 11.43
CA MET A 96 -3.67 -5.67 11.43
C MET A 96 -4.90 -6.16 12.18
N THR A 97 -5.18 -5.55 13.32
CA THR A 97 -6.37 -5.78 14.13
C THR A 97 -7.24 -4.53 14.17
N PHE A 98 -8.53 -4.68 14.40
CA PHE A 98 -9.48 -3.57 14.38
C PHE A 98 -10.31 -3.55 15.66
N GLY A 99 -10.46 -2.36 16.25
CA GLY A 99 -11.31 -2.11 17.40
C GLY A 99 -12.67 -1.49 17.05
N ASP A 100 -13.04 -1.43 15.78
CA ASP A 100 -14.25 -0.76 15.30
C ASP A 100 -15.38 -1.75 14.99
N VAL A 101 -16.63 -1.29 15.13
CA VAL A 101 -17.82 -2.00 14.65
C VAL A 101 -17.99 -1.65 13.17
N PHE A 102 -17.60 -2.53 12.27
CA PHE A 102 -17.54 -2.26 10.82
C PHE A 102 -18.88 -1.84 10.22
N SER A 103 -20.01 -2.38 10.72
CA SER A 103 -21.34 -1.98 10.25
C SER A 103 -21.75 -0.55 10.66
N ALA A 104 -21.01 0.07 11.58
CA ALA A 104 -21.23 1.45 12.02
C ALA A 104 -20.28 2.45 11.32
N LEU A 105 -19.27 1.96 10.60
CA LEU A 105 -18.34 2.83 9.89
C LEU A 105 -18.97 3.35 8.57
N PRO A 106 -18.73 4.63 8.22
CA PRO A 106 -19.02 5.15 6.89
C PRO A 106 -18.29 4.34 5.80
N GLU A 107 -18.89 4.23 4.62
CA GLU A 107 -18.34 3.43 3.51
C GLU A 107 -16.91 3.82 3.13
N GLU A 108 -16.58 5.12 3.17
CA GLU A 108 -15.22 5.59 2.87
C GLU A 108 -14.18 5.03 3.85
N ARG A 109 -14.54 4.81 5.12
CA ARG A 109 -13.66 4.21 6.14
C ARG A 109 -13.60 2.70 6.01
N VAL A 110 -14.69 2.04 5.63
CA VAL A 110 -14.69 0.62 5.27
C VAL A 110 -13.79 0.38 4.05
N ASN A 111 -13.77 1.30 3.09
CA ASN A 111 -12.90 1.22 1.93
C ASN A 111 -11.41 1.31 2.31
N ILE A 112 -11.04 2.04 3.36
CA ILE A 112 -9.65 2.00 3.87
C ILE A 112 -9.26 0.58 4.26
N ILE A 113 -10.13 -0.15 4.98
CA ILE A 113 -9.90 -1.55 5.36
C ILE A 113 -9.73 -2.43 4.11
N LYS A 114 -10.66 -2.32 3.16
CA LYS A 114 -10.63 -3.10 1.92
C LYS A 114 -9.32 -2.89 1.14
N ARG A 115 -8.80 -1.66 1.12
CA ARG A 115 -7.58 -1.30 0.37
C ARG A 115 -6.29 -1.63 1.13
N SER A 116 -6.36 -1.88 2.42
CA SER A 116 -5.21 -2.23 3.26
C SER A 116 -5.05 -3.73 3.50
N LEU A 117 -6.03 -4.55 3.11
CA LEU A 117 -6.04 -6.00 3.26
C LEU A 117 -6.01 -6.71 1.89
N PRO A 118 -5.36 -7.88 1.80
CA PRO A 118 -4.65 -8.60 2.86
C PRO A 118 -3.32 -7.95 3.24
N ILE A 119 -2.86 -8.19 4.46
CA ILE A 119 -1.48 -7.86 4.82
C ILE A 119 -0.56 -8.76 4.00
N LEU A 120 0.43 -8.17 3.37
CA LEU A 120 1.42 -8.87 2.57
C LEU A 120 2.70 -9.09 3.39
N ASP A 121 3.42 -10.17 3.08
CA ASP A 121 4.76 -10.39 3.59
C ASP A 121 5.75 -9.51 2.79
N ILE A 122 5.85 -8.27 3.19
CA ILE A 122 6.67 -7.24 2.54
C ILE A 122 7.51 -6.50 3.59
N HIS A 123 8.69 -6.07 3.16
CA HIS A 123 9.61 -5.34 4.03
C HIS A 123 10.09 -4.07 3.30
N PRO A 124 10.09 -2.91 3.97
CA PRO A 124 10.63 -1.69 3.39
C PRO A 124 12.14 -1.81 3.15
N MET A 125 12.60 -1.15 2.10
CA MET A 125 14.02 -1.16 1.70
C MET A 125 14.91 -0.44 2.72
N ASP A 126 14.42 0.67 3.27
CA ASP A 126 15.13 1.47 4.26
C ASP A 126 14.14 2.15 5.21
N LEU A 127 14.35 1.95 6.52
CA LEU A 127 13.62 2.64 7.59
C LEU A 127 14.54 3.47 8.49
N CYS A 128 15.85 3.54 8.22
CA CYS A 128 16.80 4.23 9.08
C CYS A 128 16.46 5.73 9.18
N ASN A 129 16.15 6.38 8.07
CA ASN A 129 15.78 7.79 8.05
C ASN A 129 14.45 8.03 8.76
N ALA A 130 13.48 7.16 8.56
CA ALA A 130 12.16 7.21 9.18
C ALA A 130 12.24 7.07 10.71
N ALA A 131 13.18 6.29 11.24
CA ALA A 131 13.38 6.13 12.69
C ALA A 131 13.85 7.42 13.38
N PHE A 132 14.45 8.36 12.65
CA PHE A 132 14.98 9.62 13.19
C PHE A 132 14.06 10.84 12.96
N ASP A 133 13.24 10.82 11.94
CA ASP A 133 12.27 11.88 11.64
C ASP A 133 10.87 11.35 11.35
N ARG A 134 10.11 11.07 12.41
CA ARG A 134 8.71 10.65 12.30
C ARG A 134 7.76 11.67 11.67
N ARG A 135 8.18 12.94 11.53
CA ARG A 135 7.35 13.98 10.88
C ARG A 135 7.34 13.83 9.37
N ASN A 136 8.43 13.26 8.85
CA ASN A 136 8.65 13.01 7.43
C ASN A 136 8.96 11.51 7.22
N LEU A 137 8.07 10.67 7.71
CA LEU A 137 8.19 9.23 7.56
C LEU A 137 7.97 8.83 6.11
N ASP A 138 8.95 8.16 5.51
CA ASP A 138 8.85 7.59 4.18
C ASP A 138 9.05 6.07 4.26
N ILE A 139 8.14 5.31 3.66
CA ILE A 139 8.20 3.85 3.61
C ILE A 139 8.32 3.45 2.14
N ASN A 140 9.47 2.94 1.76
CA ASN A 140 9.78 2.54 0.39
C ASN A 140 9.77 1.02 0.27
N LEU A 141 8.86 0.51 -0.55
CA LEU A 141 8.69 -0.92 -0.82
C LEU A 141 9.07 -1.24 -2.26
N ARG A 142 9.94 -2.21 -2.45
CA ARG A 142 10.13 -2.83 -3.75
C ARG A 142 9.21 -4.04 -3.87
N ILE A 143 8.39 -4.03 -4.90
CA ILE A 143 7.52 -5.15 -5.27
C ILE A 143 8.14 -5.85 -6.46
N ASP A 144 8.49 -7.11 -6.29
CA ASP A 144 9.06 -7.95 -7.33
C ASP A 144 8.08 -9.07 -7.69
N LYS A 145 7.61 -9.08 -8.93
CA LYS A 145 6.82 -10.14 -9.55
C LYS A 145 7.59 -10.69 -10.75
N GLU A 146 7.28 -11.89 -11.17
CA GLU A 146 7.95 -12.51 -12.33
C GLU A 146 7.84 -11.68 -13.60
N TYR A 147 6.75 -10.92 -13.77
CA TYR A 147 6.47 -10.13 -14.96
C TYR A 147 6.93 -8.67 -14.88
N GLU A 148 7.10 -8.12 -13.69
CA GLU A 148 7.49 -6.71 -13.48
C GLU A 148 7.95 -6.46 -12.03
N SER A 149 8.87 -5.50 -11.87
CA SER A 149 9.19 -4.91 -10.57
C SER A 149 8.79 -3.44 -10.55
N TRP A 150 8.25 -2.99 -9.43
CA TRP A 150 7.93 -1.56 -9.21
C TRP A 150 8.12 -1.18 -7.75
N GLN A 151 8.14 0.12 -7.50
CA GLN A 151 8.20 0.64 -6.15
C GLN A 151 6.84 1.16 -5.71
N VAL A 152 6.53 0.96 -4.44
CA VAL A 152 5.44 1.62 -3.73
C VAL A 152 6.05 2.44 -2.60
N SER A 153 5.79 3.75 -2.60
CA SER A 153 6.29 4.65 -1.56
C SER A 153 5.14 5.29 -0.80
N GLY A 154 5.10 5.05 0.51
CA GLY A 154 4.22 5.76 1.43
C GLY A 154 4.95 6.98 1.98
N ILE A 155 4.47 8.18 1.66
CA ILE A 155 5.04 9.45 2.10
C ILE A 155 4.06 10.09 3.07
N PHE A 156 4.46 10.18 4.34
CA PHE A 156 3.60 10.56 5.44
C PHE A 156 3.90 11.99 5.91
N HIS A 157 2.86 12.77 6.11
CA HIS A 157 2.91 14.12 6.65
C HIS A 157 2.23 14.13 8.03
N MET A 158 3.02 13.88 9.08
CA MET A 158 2.52 13.62 10.44
C MET A 158 2.26 14.89 11.27
N THR A 159 1.97 16.02 10.61
CA THR A 159 1.71 17.30 11.27
C THR A 159 0.26 17.74 11.10
N ASP A 160 -0.21 18.62 11.98
CA ASP A 160 -1.55 19.20 11.97
C ASP A 160 -1.71 20.40 11.01
N GLN A 161 -0.64 20.75 10.30
CA GLN A 161 -0.62 21.84 9.33
C GLN A 161 -0.67 21.29 7.90
N LYS A 162 -1.23 22.05 6.98
CA LYS A 162 -1.03 21.80 5.55
C LYS A 162 0.44 22.04 5.20
N GLY A 163 0.96 21.27 4.27
CA GLY A 163 2.36 21.40 3.85
C GLY A 163 2.57 20.99 2.40
N ALA A 164 3.80 21.15 1.96
CA ALA A 164 4.28 20.62 0.70
C ALA A 164 5.69 20.06 0.88
N ARG A 165 5.99 18.96 0.19
CA ARG A 165 7.32 18.36 0.14
C ARG A 165 7.72 18.14 -1.31
N THR A 166 8.95 18.47 -1.64
CA THR A 166 9.59 18.01 -2.86
C THR A 166 10.42 16.79 -2.52
N VAL A 167 10.12 15.67 -3.16
CA VAL A 167 10.70 14.35 -2.90
C VAL A 167 11.57 13.99 -4.09
N SER A 168 12.84 13.67 -3.84
CA SER A 168 13.78 13.17 -4.85
C SER A 168 13.54 11.70 -5.12
N LEU A 169 13.41 11.32 -6.39
CA LEU A 169 13.28 9.91 -6.75
C LEU A 169 14.56 9.12 -6.42
N LEU A 170 15.71 9.74 -6.59
CA LEU A 170 17.02 9.10 -6.33
C LEU A 170 17.38 9.10 -4.85
N GLU A 171 17.32 10.28 -4.19
CA GLU A 171 17.84 10.45 -2.83
C GLU A 171 16.86 9.99 -1.75
N ASP A 172 15.55 10.34 -1.89
CA ASP A 172 14.55 10.03 -0.88
C ASP A 172 13.86 8.68 -1.15
N LEU A 173 13.63 8.34 -2.43
CA LEU A 173 12.93 7.10 -2.80
C LEU A 173 13.86 5.98 -3.25
N HIS A 174 15.17 6.22 -3.32
CA HIS A 174 16.20 5.24 -3.68
C HIS A 174 15.99 4.57 -5.06
N LEU A 175 15.39 5.29 -6.00
CA LEU A 175 15.19 4.82 -7.37
C LEU A 175 16.43 5.07 -8.23
N ASP A 176 16.69 4.19 -9.17
CA ASP A 176 17.71 4.42 -10.20
C ASP A 176 17.33 5.59 -11.12
N ALA A 177 18.34 6.25 -11.68
CA ALA A 177 18.11 7.32 -12.64
C ALA A 177 17.26 6.83 -13.85
N GLY A 178 16.27 7.62 -14.22
CA GLY A 178 15.38 7.35 -15.35
C GLY A 178 13.96 7.90 -15.17
N GLU A 179 13.10 7.61 -16.12
CA GLU A 179 11.71 8.06 -16.12
C GLU A 179 10.79 7.04 -15.48
N TYR A 180 9.88 7.53 -14.64
CA TYR A 180 8.89 6.71 -13.93
C TYR A 180 7.49 7.24 -14.15
N LEU A 181 6.56 6.31 -14.38
CA LEU A 181 5.13 6.56 -14.33
C LEU A 181 4.71 6.59 -12.86
N VAL A 182 4.24 7.75 -12.39
CA VAL A 182 3.92 7.96 -10.96
C VAL A 182 2.43 8.13 -10.76
N TYR A 183 1.86 7.31 -9.88
CA TYR A 183 0.43 7.32 -9.55
C TYR A 183 0.18 7.39 -8.06
N ASP A 184 -0.68 8.30 -7.64
CA ASP A 184 -1.10 8.45 -6.25
C ASP A 184 -2.39 7.68 -5.98
N PHE A 185 -2.32 6.70 -5.11
CA PHE A 185 -3.41 5.78 -4.82
C PHE A 185 -4.62 6.45 -4.18
N TYR A 186 -4.42 7.16 -3.05
CA TYR A 186 -5.54 7.73 -2.31
C TYR A 186 -6.19 8.94 -2.98
N ARG A 187 -5.43 9.69 -3.78
CA ARG A 187 -5.97 10.77 -4.61
C ARG A 187 -6.45 10.32 -5.99
N ASP A 188 -6.27 9.03 -6.31
CA ASP A 188 -6.62 8.41 -7.58
C ASP A 188 -6.13 9.24 -8.78
N THR A 189 -4.87 9.69 -8.73
CA THR A 189 -4.32 10.66 -9.67
C THR A 189 -3.01 10.20 -10.29
N PHE A 190 -2.94 10.24 -11.61
CA PHE A 190 -1.68 10.06 -12.34
C PHE A 190 -0.90 11.37 -12.32
N LEU A 191 0.29 11.35 -11.69
CA LEU A 191 1.15 12.52 -11.56
C LEU A 191 2.03 12.76 -12.79
N GLY A 192 2.06 11.82 -13.74
CA GLY A 192 2.81 11.94 -14.99
C GLY A 192 4.04 11.05 -15.06
N ILE A 193 4.91 11.38 -16.02
CA ILE A 193 6.25 10.79 -16.16
C ILE A 193 7.23 11.70 -15.44
N ILE A 194 7.94 11.18 -14.47
CA ILE A 194 8.83 11.94 -13.57
C ILE A 194 10.21 11.28 -13.58
N SER A 195 11.28 12.10 -13.66
CA SER A 195 12.66 11.62 -13.68
C SER A 195 13.47 11.99 -12.42
N ASP A 196 13.19 13.15 -11.81
CA ASP A 196 14.05 13.70 -10.76
C ASP A 196 13.31 13.94 -9.45
N PHE A 197 12.28 14.79 -9.46
CA PHE A 197 11.56 15.22 -8.26
C PHE A 197 10.06 15.21 -8.48
N VAL A 198 9.32 14.88 -7.42
CA VAL A 198 7.88 15.10 -7.34
C VAL A 198 7.56 16.05 -6.20
N THR A 199 6.79 17.10 -6.48
CA THR A 199 6.28 17.99 -5.42
C THR A 199 4.87 17.58 -5.06
N LEU A 200 4.67 17.29 -3.79
CA LEU A 200 3.42 16.82 -3.21
C LEU A 200 2.92 17.83 -2.19
N ASP A 201 1.67 18.23 -2.32
CA ASP A 201 0.94 18.95 -1.29
C ASP A 201 0.23 17.99 -0.34
N PHE A 202 0.09 18.38 0.91
CA PHE A 202 -0.51 17.55 1.96
C PHE A 202 -1.57 18.31 2.74
N LEU A 203 -2.66 17.62 3.03
CA LEU A 203 -3.57 17.96 4.11
C LEU A 203 -2.93 17.59 5.46
N PRO A 204 -3.45 18.11 6.61
CA PRO A 204 -3.02 17.66 7.92
C PRO A 204 -3.11 16.14 8.04
N TYR A 205 -2.03 15.52 8.53
CA TYR A 205 -1.91 14.07 8.78
C TYR A 205 -2.09 13.16 7.56
N GLU A 206 -2.04 13.70 6.35
CA GLU A 206 -2.20 12.93 5.11
C GLU A 206 -1.00 12.05 4.82
N CYS A 207 -1.26 10.86 4.28
CA CYS A 207 -0.25 10.06 3.60
C CYS A 207 -0.54 9.98 2.10
N ARG A 208 0.52 10.03 1.30
CA ARG A 208 0.49 9.83 -0.16
C ARG A 208 1.10 8.48 -0.47
N ILE A 209 0.38 7.63 -1.19
CA ILE A 209 0.86 6.28 -1.54
C ILE A 209 1.10 6.25 -3.04
N LEU A 210 2.38 6.30 -3.41
CA LEU A 210 2.79 6.38 -4.80
C LEU A 210 3.17 5.00 -5.35
N SER A 211 2.65 4.64 -6.52
CA SER A 211 3.24 3.62 -7.40
C SER A 211 4.23 4.29 -8.34
N LEU A 212 5.44 3.76 -8.43
CA LEU A 212 6.49 4.28 -9.31
C LEU A 212 6.97 3.11 -10.18
N ARG A 213 6.55 3.13 -11.45
CA ARG A 213 6.88 2.10 -12.43
C ARG A 213 7.80 2.67 -13.50
N ARG A 214 8.90 1.96 -13.80
CA ARG A 214 9.83 2.38 -14.84
C ARG A 214 9.09 2.60 -16.15
N CYS A 215 9.22 3.79 -16.75
CA CYS A 215 8.64 4.08 -18.06
C CYS A 215 9.40 3.30 -19.15
N ARG A 216 8.70 2.46 -19.92
CA ARG A 216 9.29 1.62 -20.97
C ARG A 216 8.95 2.10 -22.38
N GLY A 217 8.20 3.19 -22.50
CA GLY A 217 7.75 3.71 -23.80
C GLY A 217 6.74 2.82 -24.55
N VAL A 218 6.13 1.87 -23.84
CA VAL A 218 5.05 1.00 -24.34
C VAL A 218 3.85 1.09 -23.41
N PRO A 219 2.64 0.66 -23.84
CA PRO A 219 1.50 0.62 -22.93
C PRO A 219 1.81 -0.18 -21.66
N GLN A 220 1.50 0.39 -20.47
CA GLN A 220 1.85 -0.20 -19.17
C GLN A 220 0.75 0.03 -18.15
N ILE A 221 0.55 -0.92 -17.24
CA ILE A 221 -0.23 -0.69 -16.02
C ILE A 221 0.55 0.30 -15.15
N VAL A 222 -0.12 1.32 -14.62
CA VAL A 222 0.46 2.29 -13.68
C VAL A 222 -0.06 2.10 -12.26
N SER A 223 -1.31 1.64 -12.14
CA SER A 223 -1.97 1.42 -10.84
C SER A 223 -3.13 0.45 -10.96
N THR A 224 -3.53 -0.10 -9.83
CA THR A 224 -4.78 -0.84 -9.65
C THR A 224 -5.45 -0.43 -8.36
N SER A 225 -6.77 -0.55 -8.28
CA SER A 225 -7.55 -0.01 -7.15
C SER A 225 -7.74 -0.98 -5.99
N ARG A 226 -7.33 -2.27 -6.11
CA ARG A 226 -7.68 -3.29 -5.12
C ARG A 226 -6.93 -3.13 -3.80
N HIS A 227 -5.66 -2.77 -3.85
CA HIS A 227 -4.79 -2.70 -2.66
C HIS A 227 -3.83 -1.52 -2.77
N ILE A 228 -3.41 -0.96 -1.64
CA ILE A 228 -2.49 0.18 -1.59
C ILE A 228 -1.13 -0.10 -2.24
N THR A 229 -0.74 -1.35 -2.42
CA THR A 229 0.47 -1.74 -3.17
C THR A 229 0.29 -1.73 -4.68
N GLN A 230 -0.91 -1.39 -5.17
CA GLN A 230 -1.22 -1.12 -6.57
C GLN A 230 -0.81 -2.27 -7.51
N GLY A 231 -1.26 -3.48 -7.14
CA GLY A 231 -1.07 -4.70 -7.92
C GLY A 231 -0.42 -5.87 -7.19
N ALA A 232 0.28 -5.65 -6.06
CA ALA A 232 1.01 -6.74 -5.41
C ALA A 232 0.09 -7.82 -4.81
N ALA A 233 -1.09 -7.41 -4.34
CA ALA A 233 -2.03 -8.32 -3.68
C ALA A 233 -2.83 -9.17 -4.67
N GLU A 234 -3.24 -8.58 -5.80
CA GLU A 234 -4.22 -9.21 -6.68
C GLU A 234 -3.68 -9.60 -8.06
N LEU A 235 -2.70 -8.87 -8.63
CA LEU A 235 -2.15 -9.22 -9.93
C LEU A 235 -1.30 -10.48 -9.85
N GLU A 236 -1.72 -11.53 -10.55
CA GLU A 236 -0.95 -12.77 -10.68
C GLU A 236 0.02 -12.70 -11.83
N ASN A 237 -0.44 -12.20 -12.98
CA ASN A 237 0.37 -12.12 -14.18
C ASN A 237 -0.04 -10.95 -15.07
N VAL A 238 0.95 -10.34 -15.69
CA VAL A 238 0.80 -9.39 -16.81
C VAL A 238 1.78 -9.80 -17.89
N SER A 239 1.28 -10.14 -19.06
CA SER A 239 2.10 -10.56 -20.18
C SER A 239 1.67 -9.87 -21.47
N TYR A 240 2.55 -9.88 -22.46
CA TYR A 240 2.29 -9.34 -23.78
C TYR A 240 2.42 -10.44 -24.82
N ASP A 241 1.37 -10.62 -25.63
CA ASP A 241 1.41 -11.40 -26.85
C ASP A 241 1.25 -10.42 -28.02
N LYS A 242 2.37 -10.11 -28.69
CA LYS A 242 2.47 -9.06 -29.72
C LYS A 242 1.98 -7.71 -29.17
N ASP A 243 0.85 -7.25 -29.68
CA ASP A 243 0.25 -5.96 -29.33
C ASP A 243 -0.90 -6.09 -28.31
N THR A 244 -1.01 -7.24 -27.62
CA THR A 244 -2.07 -7.50 -26.65
C THR A 244 -1.50 -7.72 -25.27
N MET A 245 -1.90 -6.89 -24.31
CA MET A 245 -1.65 -7.08 -22.87
C MET A 245 -2.67 -8.07 -22.31
N GLN A 246 -2.19 -9.13 -21.69
CA GLN A 246 -2.99 -10.11 -20.97
C GLN A 246 -2.79 -9.91 -19.47
N ILE A 247 -3.88 -9.83 -18.72
CA ILE A 247 -3.87 -9.58 -17.26
C ILE A 247 -4.62 -10.72 -16.59
N ALA A 248 -4.03 -11.30 -15.54
CA ALA A 248 -4.71 -12.21 -14.63
C ALA A 248 -4.69 -11.62 -13.21
N ALA A 249 -5.86 -11.54 -12.58
CA ALA A 249 -6.02 -10.97 -11.25
C ALA A 249 -7.04 -11.73 -10.40
N ASN A 250 -6.76 -11.84 -9.09
CA ASN A 250 -7.70 -12.36 -8.11
C ASN A 250 -8.58 -11.24 -7.57
N LEU A 251 -9.87 -11.29 -7.84
CA LEU A 251 -10.82 -10.24 -7.50
C LEU A 251 -11.84 -10.71 -6.48
N VAL A 252 -12.39 -9.76 -5.74
CA VAL A 252 -13.38 -9.99 -4.67
C VAL A 252 -14.76 -9.61 -5.17
N GLN A 253 -15.76 -10.46 -4.94
CA GLN A 253 -17.15 -10.22 -5.31
C GLN A 253 -17.65 -8.87 -4.83
N GLY A 254 -18.26 -8.10 -5.73
CA GLY A 254 -18.87 -6.80 -5.44
C GLY A 254 -17.90 -5.65 -5.17
N ASP A 255 -16.58 -5.91 -5.14
CA ASP A 255 -15.58 -4.87 -4.98
C ASP A 255 -15.14 -4.36 -6.36
N ARG A 256 -15.57 -3.12 -6.72
CA ARG A 256 -15.24 -2.53 -8.01
C ARG A 256 -13.73 -2.43 -8.19
N TYR A 257 -13.23 -3.07 -9.22
CA TYR A 257 -11.82 -3.13 -9.57
C TYR A 257 -11.50 -2.24 -10.77
N THR A 258 -10.47 -1.44 -10.67
CA THR A 258 -9.99 -0.56 -11.74
C THR A 258 -8.52 -0.84 -12.02
N VAL A 259 -8.17 -0.97 -13.29
CA VAL A 259 -6.80 -0.98 -13.79
C VAL A 259 -6.55 0.33 -14.54
N SER A 260 -5.54 1.07 -14.13
CA SER A 260 -5.09 2.30 -14.80
C SER A 260 -3.92 1.96 -15.71
N VAL A 261 -4.08 2.24 -17.02
CA VAL A 261 -3.10 1.92 -18.08
C VAL A 261 -2.62 3.22 -18.72
N PHE A 262 -1.31 3.40 -18.76
CA PHE A 262 -0.68 4.45 -19.54
C PHE A 262 -0.49 3.98 -20.99
N VAL A 263 -0.97 4.78 -21.94
CA VAL A 263 -0.83 4.55 -23.38
C VAL A 263 0.07 5.64 -23.95
N PRO A 264 1.35 5.35 -24.24
CA PRO A 264 2.31 6.36 -24.70
C PRO A 264 1.99 6.85 -26.12
N GLU A 265 2.69 7.91 -26.53
CA GLU A 265 2.61 8.42 -27.90
C GLU A 265 3.00 7.36 -28.91
N GLY A 266 2.36 7.38 -30.07
CA GLY A 266 2.54 6.34 -31.09
C GLY A 266 1.71 5.07 -30.84
N TYR A 267 0.93 5.00 -29.76
CA TYR A 267 0.01 3.88 -29.50
C TYR A 267 -1.42 4.34 -29.33
N GLN A 268 -2.35 3.49 -29.74
CA GLN A 268 -3.78 3.61 -29.42
C GLN A 268 -4.33 2.26 -28.97
N MET A 269 -5.35 2.30 -28.13
CA MET A 269 -6.03 1.10 -27.66
C MET A 269 -7.03 0.64 -28.71
N SER A 270 -6.87 -0.58 -29.23
CA SER A 270 -7.70 -1.15 -30.31
C SER A 270 -8.91 -1.91 -29.80
N PHE A 271 -8.76 -2.68 -28.70
CA PHE A 271 -9.88 -3.37 -28.07
C PHE A 271 -9.66 -3.56 -26.57
N VAL A 272 -10.74 -3.87 -25.86
CA VAL A 272 -10.75 -4.19 -24.42
C VAL A 272 -11.70 -5.36 -24.20
N CYS A 273 -11.27 -6.36 -23.43
CA CYS A 273 -12.07 -7.53 -23.09
C CYS A 273 -12.02 -7.79 -21.57
N GLY A 274 -13.17 -8.10 -20.98
CA GLY A 274 -13.31 -8.43 -19.56
C GLY A 274 -13.63 -7.23 -18.63
N PHE A 275 -13.52 -6.00 -19.13
CA PHE A 275 -13.92 -4.80 -18.39
C PHE A 275 -15.32 -4.29 -18.84
N GLU A 276 -16.03 -3.64 -17.92
CA GLU A 276 -17.38 -3.09 -18.13
C GLU A 276 -17.34 -1.62 -18.53
N ASP A 277 -16.41 -0.86 -17.96
CA ASP A 277 -16.28 0.58 -18.15
C ASP A 277 -14.89 1.00 -18.59
N LYS A 278 -14.84 2.05 -19.42
CA LYS A 278 -13.61 2.68 -19.88
C LYS A 278 -13.72 4.20 -19.75
N GLN A 279 -12.74 4.80 -19.08
CA GLN A 279 -12.56 6.24 -18.98
C GLN A 279 -11.18 6.62 -19.50
N THR A 280 -11.08 7.70 -20.26
CA THR A 280 -9.81 8.17 -20.81
C THR A 280 -9.55 9.59 -20.36
N ASP A 281 -8.36 9.84 -19.83
CA ASP A 281 -7.88 11.15 -19.42
C ASP A 281 -6.46 11.34 -20.01
N GLY A 282 -6.39 12.04 -21.12
CA GLY A 282 -5.17 12.17 -21.89
C GLY A 282 -4.63 10.80 -22.35
N ARG A 283 -3.48 10.42 -21.80
CA ARG A 283 -2.81 9.13 -22.08
C ARG A 283 -3.09 8.07 -21.02
N LEU A 284 -3.83 8.40 -19.98
CA LEU A 284 -4.28 7.44 -18.97
C LEU A 284 -5.63 6.88 -19.36
N VAL A 285 -5.75 5.57 -19.36
CA VAL A 285 -7.03 4.87 -19.55
C VAL A 285 -7.33 4.06 -18.29
N ARG A 286 -8.48 4.31 -17.68
CA ARG A 286 -9.01 3.54 -16.55
C ARG A 286 -10.03 2.54 -17.05
N LEU A 287 -9.82 1.28 -16.74
CA LEU A 287 -10.69 0.17 -17.11
C LEU A 287 -11.23 -0.47 -15.84
N SER A 288 -12.54 -0.60 -15.71
CA SER A 288 -13.18 -1.06 -14.48
C SER A 288 -14.14 -2.22 -14.72
N VAL A 289 -14.29 -3.05 -13.71
CA VAL A 289 -15.23 -4.17 -13.64
C VAL A 289 -15.72 -4.33 -12.19
N THR A 290 -16.96 -4.80 -12.02
CA THR A 290 -17.48 -5.23 -10.71
C THR A 290 -17.63 -6.75 -10.70
N PRO A 291 -16.73 -7.49 -10.04
CA PRO A 291 -16.74 -8.95 -10.02
C PRO A 291 -18.04 -9.52 -9.47
N GLN A 292 -18.62 -10.50 -10.15
CA GLN A 292 -19.84 -11.16 -9.72
C GLN A 292 -19.58 -12.31 -8.71
N GLU A 293 -18.33 -12.76 -8.62
CA GLU A 293 -17.87 -13.75 -7.66
C GLU A 293 -16.43 -13.46 -7.24
N THR A 294 -16.00 -14.01 -6.09
CA THR A 294 -14.60 -13.97 -5.67
C THR A 294 -13.84 -15.07 -6.42
N ALA A 295 -13.07 -14.68 -7.43
CA ALA A 295 -12.38 -15.60 -8.33
C ALA A 295 -11.20 -14.96 -9.04
N ARG A 296 -10.48 -15.79 -9.78
CA ARG A 296 -9.47 -15.35 -10.75
C ARG A 296 -10.14 -14.90 -12.04
N TYR A 297 -9.82 -13.67 -12.46
CA TYR A 297 -10.31 -13.05 -13.69
C TYR A 297 -9.17 -12.89 -14.70
N GLY A 298 -9.52 -13.01 -15.98
CA GLY A 298 -8.63 -12.75 -17.11
C GLY A 298 -9.12 -11.57 -17.94
N PHE A 299 -8.21 -10.69 -18.32
CA PHE A 299 -8.49 -9.51 -19.14
C PHE A 299 -7.52 -9.42 -20.31
N SER A 300 -7.98 -8.81 -21.40
CA SER A 300 -7.15 -8.57 -22.58
C SER A 300 -7.34 -7.15 -23.10
N ILE A 301 -6.23 -6.48 -23.40
CA ILE A 301 -6.21 -5.12 -23.95
C ILE A 301 -5.33 -5.10 -25.18
N GLY A 302 -5.92 -4.83 -26.32
CA GLY A 302 -5.19 -4.68 -27.60
C GLY A 302 -4.73 -3.25 -27.81
N PHE A 303 -3.55 -3.12 -28.43
CA PHE A 303 -2.97 -1.85 -28.83
C PHE A 303 -2.55 -1.90 -30.29
N GLU A 304 -2.57 -0.75 -30.94
CA GLU A 304 -2.06 -0.56 -32.30
C GLU A 304 -1.06 0.59 -32.27
N LYS A 305 0.02 0.44 -33.06
CA LYS A 305 0.92 1.56 -33.31
C LYS A 305 0.25 2.49 -34.34
N ASN A 306 0.24 3.79 -34.04
CA ASN A 306 -0.16 4.76 -35.04
C ASN A 306 0.82 4.69 -36.23
N PRO A 307 0.34 4.64 -37.46
CA PRO A 307 1.25 4.80 -38.58
C PRO A 307 1.92 6.19 -38.53
N ASP A 308 3.23 6.23 -38.74
CA ASP A 308 4.04 7.46 -38.83
C ASP A 308 3.49 8.40 -39.92
#